data_cd03eaa5e298187ec16db0959c879734
#
_entry.id   cd03eaa5e298187ec16db0959c879734
#
_cell.length_a   1.000
_cell.length_b   1.000
_cell.length_c   1.000
_cell.angle_alpha   90.00
_cell.angle_beta   90.00
_cell.angle_gamma   90.00
#
_symmetry.space_group_name_H-M   'P 1'
#
loop_
_entity.id
_entity.type
_entity.pdbx_description
1 polymer ?
#
loop_
_entity_poly.entity_id
_entity_poly.type
_entity_poly.pdbx_seq_one_letter_code
_entity_poly.pdbx_strand_id
1 'polypeptide(L)'
;MRSRMRTAGRVAGGVLGAAVAAATVAAVVHHRHIGKIRQGAVDLPHELPVPLPPDREYTVQADDGVTLSVEELDPADGGAPQLTAVLIHGYTLDRRAWLFQRHGLAHSTAPRVRQVLYDHRSHGRSGRSPRAACTIEQLGRDLHTVIQTAAPEGPVVLIGHSLGGMTIMALAEHYPELFLDRICGVAFLNTSAGDIGRSGLPKPVLSRRNPVMPVARQLSRWEPSARVIDRGREAGRNLIWSLTRALSFGDEAVHPALVELVYMMIRATSFEIMTDFLEEFGRHNRYAALAGLKHAKALILGTDGDRMIQYQHCEAIAKLLPDADLVHIPASGHVMMLEQPKLVNEHLLKLLSQCANAVASREQSA
;
A
#
# COMPACT_ATOMS: atom_id res chain seq x y z
N MET A 1 -0.62 -46.62 42.70
CA MET A 1 -0.07 -45.75 41.65
C MET A 1 -0.97 -45.63 40.39
N ARG A 2 -1.58 -46.70 39.88
CA ARG A 2 -2.40 -46.68 38.64
C ARG A 2 -3.72 -45.85 38.73
N SER A 3 -4.29 -45.69 39.94
CA SER A 3 -5.58 -44.90 40.14
C SER A 3 -5.34 -43.40 40.02
N ARG A 4 -4.22 -42.86 40.55
CA ARG A 4 -3.90 -41.40 40.49
C ARG A 4 -3.54 -40.91 39.06
N MET A 5 -2.94 -41.79 38.24
CA MET A 5 -2.66 -41.45 36.83
C MET A 5 -3.92 -41.36 35.97
N ARG A 6 -4.96 -42.17 36.25
CA ARG A 6 -6.24 -42.12 35.51
C ARG A 6 -7.04 -40.86 35.84
N THR A 7 -6.97 -40.39 37.08
CA THR A 7 -7.66 -39.14 37.50
C THR A 7 -6.96 -37.90 36.92
N ALA A 8 -5.65 -37.85 36.92
CA ALA A 8 -4.89 -36.74 36.31
C ALA A 8 -5.11 -36.64 34.80
N GLY A 9 -5.17 -37.78 34.08
CA GLY A 9 -5.49 -37.77 32.63
C GLY A 9 -6.92 -37.30 32.31
N ARG A 10 -7.90 -37.61 33.18
CA ARG A 10 -9.28 -37.14 32.99
C ARG A 10 -9.43 -35.67 33.29
N VAL A 11 -8.73 -35.12 34.30
CA VAL A 11 -8.72 -33.67 34.61
C VAL A 11 -8.02 -32.87 33.51
N ALA A 12 -6.84 -33.36 33.03
CA ALA A 12 -6.12 -32.71 31.92
C ALA A 12 -6.96 -32.72 30.61
N GLY A 13 -7.63 -33.84 30.30
CA GLY A 13 -8.54 -33.91 29.15
C GLY A 13 -9.76 -33.00 29.25
N GLY A 14 -10.31 -32.85 30.47
CA GLY A 14 -11.42 -31.92 30.73
C GLY A 14 -11.03 -30.46 30.60
N VAL A 15 -9.84 -30.07 31.08
CA VAL A 15 -9.33 -28.69 30.96
C VAL A 15 -8.99 -28.37 29.51
N LEU A 16 -8.36 -29.28 28.76
CA LEU A 16 -8.11 -29.10 27.33
C LEU A 16 -9.42 -29.00 26.53
N GLY A 17 -10.40 -29.84 26.81
CA GLY A 17 -11.71 -29.78 26.18
C GLY A 17 -12.46 -28.48 26.46
N ALA A 18 -12.42 -28.00 27.71
CA ALA A 18 -13.03 -26.73 28.08
C ALA A 18 -12.31 -25.52 27.41
N ALA A 19 -10.97 -25.55 27.34
CA ALA A 19 -10.22 -24.51 26.65
C ALA A 19 -10.49 -24.47 25.14
N VAL A 20 -10.59 -25.62 24.48
CA VAL A 20 -10.96 -25.72 23.06
C VAL A 20 -12.40 -25.27 22.84
N ALA A 21 -13.35 -25.65 23.71
CA ALA A 21 -14.73 -25.21 23.62
C ALA A 21 -14.86 -23.69 23.83
N ALA A 22 -14.14 -23.12 24.82
CA ALA A 22 -14.12 -21.67 25.07
C ALA A 22 -13.51 -20.90 23.88
N ALA A 23 -12.40 -21.38 23.30
CA ALA A 23 -11.78 -20.82 22.12
C ALA A 23 -12.72 -20.87 20.91
N THR A 24 -13.45 -21.98 20.73
CA THR A 24 -14.42 -22.13 19.65
C THR A 24 -15.61 -21.18 19.82
N VAL A 25 -16.15 -21.05 21.05
CA VAL A 25 -17.24 -20.09 21.35
C VAL A 25 -16.76 -18.66 21.13
N ALA A 26 -15.56 -18.29 21.61
CA ALA A 26 -14.98 -16.97 21.39
C ALA A 26 -14.79 -16.67 19.90
N ALA A 27 -14.29 -17.63 19.12
CA ALA A 27 -14.14 -17.52 17.67
C ALA A 27 -15.51 -17.33 16.97
N VAL A 28 -16.56 -18.07 17.38
CA VAL A 28 -17.91 -17.94 16.81
C VAL A 28 -18.53 -16.60 17.17
N VAL A 29 -18.38 -16.13 18.43
CA VAL A 29 -18.88 -14.81 18.87
C VAL A 29 -18.16 -13.69 18.11
N HIS A 30 -16.83 -13.76 18.03
CA HIS A 30 -16.02 -12.82 17.26
C HIS A 30 -16.43 -12.80 15.78
N HIS A 31 -16.57 -13.97 15.16
CA HIS A 31 -17.01 -14.11 13.77
C HIS A 31 -18.39 -13.46 13.53
N ARG A 32 -19.36 -13.68 14.42
CA ARG A 32 -20.69 -13.06 14.33
C ARG A 32 -20.64 -11.54 14.53
N HIS A 33 -19.80 -11.08 15.46
CA HIS A 33 -19.60 -9.65 15.71
C HIS A 33 -19.00 -8.96 14.48
N ILE A 34 -17.91 -9.50 13.95
CA ILE A 34 -17.29 -8.98 12.72
C ILE A 34 -18.23 -9.03 11.51
N GLY A 35 -19.01 -10.11 11.38
CA GLY A 35 -20.03 -10.24 10.33
C GLY A 35 -21.07 -9.10 10.38
N LYS A 36 -21.53 -8.72 11.56
CA LYS A 36 -22.45 -7.59 11.75
C LYS A 36 -21.80 -6.25 11.42
N ILE A 37 -20.57 -6.00 11.88
CA ILE A 37 -19.83 -4.76 11.58
C ILE A 37 -19.63 -4.63 10.07
N ARG A 38 -19.22 -5.71 9.39
CA ARG A 38 -19.03 -5.71 7.94
C ARG A 38 -20.33 -5.50 7.17
N GLN A 39 -21.41 -6.12 7.60
CA GLN A 39 -22.73 -5.93 6.97
C GLN A 39 -23.16 -4.46 7.07
N GLY A 40 -23.01 -3.84 8.26
CA GLY A 40 -23.20 -2.41 8.41
C GLY A 40 -22.29 -1.58 7.51
N ALA A 41 -21.01 -1.96 7.34
CA ALA A 41 -20.06 -1.24 6.46
C ALA A 41 -20.43 -1.32 4.97
N VAL A 42 -20.99 -2.44 4.51
CA VAL A 42 -21.47 -2.61 3.12
C VAL A 42 -22.74 -1.79 2.87
N ASP A 43 -23.57 -1.62 3.91
CA ASP A 43 -24.81 -0.85 3.84
C ASP A 43 -24.57 0.68 3.96
N LEU A 44 -23.33 1.13 4.20
CA LEU A 44 -22.93 2.54 4.37
C LEU A 44 -22.02 3.08 3.23
N PRO A 45 -22.29 2.83 1.95
CA PRO A 45 -21.48 3.36 0.86
C PRO A 45 -21.50 4.90 0.78
N HIS A 46 -22.36 5.58 1.53
CA HIS A 46 -22.53 7.05 1.50
C HIS A 46 -21.58 7.80 2.45
N GLU A 47 -20.78 7.11 3.26
CA GLU A 47 -19.88 7.78 4.22
C GLU A 47 -18.46 8.02 3.65
N LEU A 48 -18.08 7.33 2.59
CA LEU A 48 -16.86 7.64 1.86
C LEU A 48 -17.16 8.59 0.69
N PRO A 49 -16.25 9.52 0.35
CA PRO A 49 -16.43 10.36 -0.81
C PRO A 49 -16.56 9.49 -2.08
N VAL A 50 -17.50 9.84 -2.94
CA VAL A 50 -17.60 9.20 -4.25
C VAL A 50 -16.31 9.49 -5.01
N PRO A 51 -15.62 8.48 -5.57
CA PRO A 51 -14.42 8.72 -6.34
C PRO A 51 -14.70 9.69 -7.49
N LEU A 52 -13.87 10.75 -7.63
CA LEU A 52 -13.93 11.62 -8.79
C LEU A 52 -13.70 10.78 -10.06
N PRO A 53 -14.53 10.93 -11.11
CA PRO A 53 -14.27 10.26 -12.37
C PRO A 53 -12.93 10.74 -12.95
N PRO A 54 -12.16 9.90 -13.64
CA PRO A 54 -10.98 10.35 -14.34
C PRO A 54 -11.38 11.16 -15.59
N ASP A 55 -10.56 12.15 -15.95
CA ASP A 55 -10.69 12.86 -17.23
C ASP A 55 -10.21 11.98 -18.38
N ARG A 56 -9.21 11.12 -18.13
CA ARG A 56 -8.71 10.14 -19.08
C ARG A 56 -8.44 8.81 -18.38
N GLU A 57 -8.82 7.71 -19.03
CA GLU A 57 -8.48 6.34 -18.61
C GLU A 57 -7.95 5.58 -19.83
N TYR A 58 -6.78 4.97 -19.70
CA TYR A 58 -6.12 4.24 -20.78
C TYR A 58 -5.14 3.20 -20.24
N THR A 59 -4.49 2.49 -21.14
CA THR A 59 -3.47 1.51 -20.77
C THR A 59 -2.13 1.86 -21.40
N VAL A 60 -1.07 1.55 -20.65
CA VAL A 60 0.33 1.71 -21.07
C VAL A 60 0.95 0.32 -21.16
N GLN A 61 1.71 0.05 -22.20
CA GLN A 61 2.46 -1.20 -22.32
C GLN A 61 3.82 -1.04 -21.63
N ALA A 62 4.10 -1.87 -20.63
CA ALA A 62 5.42 -1.99 -20.03
C ALA A 62 6.44 -2.55 -21.05
N ASP A 63 7.72 -2.43 -20.74
CA ASP A 63 8.83 -2.88 -21.60
C ASP A 63 8.81 -4.38 -21.90
N ASP A 64 8.19 -5.18 -21.04
CA ASP A 64 7.99 -6.63 -21.19
C ASP A 64 6.58 -7.02 -21.71
N GLY A 65 5.78 -6.02 -22.15
CA GLY A 65 4.46 -6.21 -22.73
C GLY A 65 3.31 -6.35 -21.73
N VAL A 66 3.55 -6.22 -20.43
CA VAL A 66 2.46 -6.18 -19.44
C VAL A 66 1.70 -4.87 -19.56
N THR A 67 0.37 -4.96 -19.62
CA THR A 67 -0.50 -3.79 -19.71
C THR A 67 -0.69 -3.16 -18.34
N LEU A 68 -0.41 -1.86 -18.20
CA LEU A 68 -0.61 -1.06 -17.00
C LEU A 68 -1.84 -0.15 -17.18
N SER A 69 -2.78 -0.19 -16.25
CA SER A 69 -3.97 0.66 -16.27
C SER A 69 -3.67 2.00 -15.61
N VAL A 70 -3.96 3.08 -16.31
CA VAL A 70 -3.65 4.46 -15.91
C VAL A 70 -4.91 5.31 -15.94
N GLU A 71 -5.06 6.19 -14.94
CA GLU A 71 -6.06 7.24 -14.89
C GLU A 71 -5.37 8.60 -14.72
N GLU A 72 -5.91 9.62 -15.37
CA GLU A 72 -5.50 11.00 -15.18
C GLU A 72 -6.66 11.87 -14.74
N LEU A 73 -6.37 12.82 -13.86
CA LEU A 73 -7.29 13.90 -13.48
C LEU A 73 -6.58 15.23 -13.66
N ASP A 74 -7.25 16.13 -14.38
CA ASP A 74 -6.82 17.51 -14.53
C ASP A 74 -7.30 18.38 -13.34
N PRO A 75 -6.75 19.58 -13.15
CA PRO A 75 -7.23 20.50 -12.13
C PRO A 75 -8.73 20.78 -12.26
N ALA A 76 -9.48 20.68 -11.15
CA ALA A 76 -10.94 20.80 -11.15
C ALA A 76 -11.45 22.18 -11.63
N ASP A 77 -10.60 23.21 -11.56
CA ASP A 77 -10.93 24.56 -12.07
C ASP A 77 -10.70 24.72 -13.59
N GLY A 78 -10.26 23.66 -14.29
CA GLY A 78 -9.97 23.65 -15.72
C GLY A 78 -8.72 24.44 -16.13
N GLY A 79 -7.93 24.94 -15.17
CA GLY A 79 -6.69 25.66 -15.44
C GLY A 79 -5.55 24.74 -15.85
N ALA A 80 -4.56 25.25 -16.59
CA ALA A 80 -3.38 24.47 -16.98
C ALA A 80 -2.62 23.98 -15.72
N PRO A 81 -2.22 22.69 -15.66
CA PRO A 81 -1.44 22.18 -14.56
C PRO A 81 -0.04 22.77 -14.54
N GLN A 82 0.45 23.10 -13.35
CA GLN A 82 1.81 23.60 -13.13
C GLN A 82 2.82 22.47 -12.92
N LEU A 83 2.32 21.31 -12.50
CA LEU A 83 3.09 20.07 -12.33
C LEU A 83 2.18 18.85 -12.38
N THR A 84 2.80 17.67 -12.57
CA THR A 84 2.12 16.38 -12.53
C THR A 84 2.52 15.61 -11.27
N ALA A 85 1.53 15.17 -10.49
CA ALA A 85 1.71 14.26 -9.36
C ALA A 85 1.41 12.83 -9.80
N VAL A 86 2.37 11.91 -9.68
CA VAL A 86 2.18 10.48 -9.92
C VAL A 86 1.99 9.79 -8.59
N LEU A 87 0.83 9.16 -8.38
CA LEU A 87 0.45 8.50 -7.13
C LEU A 87 0.61 6.97 -7.28
N ILE A 88 1.47 6.38 -6.45
CA ILE A 88 1.97 5.02 -6.58
C ILE A 88 1.57 4.23 -5.33
N HIS A 89 0.61 3.30 -5.49
CA HIS A 89 0.01 2.57 -4.38
C HIS A 89 0.94 1.49 -3.79
N GLY A 90 0.57 0.99 -2.61
CA GLY A 90 1.27 -0.08 -1.90
C GLY A 90 0.91 -1.49 -2.40
N TYR A 91 1.64 -2.47 -1.88
CA TYR A 91 1.42 -3.89 -2.13
C TYR A 91 0.00 -4.33 -1.75
N THR A 92 -0.61 -5.16 -2.60
CA THR A 92 -2.00 -5.64 -2.51
C THR A 92 -3.09 -4.57 -2.54
N LEU A 93 -2.72 -3.32 -2.71
CA LEU A 93 -3.64 -2.21 -2.94
C LEU A 93 -3.81 -1.96 -4.45
N ASP A 94 -4.56 -0.93 -4.77
CA ASP A 94 -4.68 -0.36 -6.11
C ASP A 94 -4.92 1.17 -6.01
N ARG A 95 -5.12 1.84 -7.13
CA ARG A 95 -5.31 3.30 -7.19
C ARG A 95 -6.45 3.83 -6.29
N ARG A 96 -7.40 2.98 -5.84
CA ARG A 96 -8.46 3.38 -4.89
C ARG A 96 -7.91 3.74 -3.51
N ALA A 97 -6.69 3.32 -3.18
CA ALA A 97 -6.03 3.72 -1.94
C ALA A 97 -5.82 5.24 -1.84
N TRP A 98 -5.82 5.95 -2.96
CA TRP A 98 -5.66 7.39 -3.07
C TRP A 98 -6.98 8.17 -3.11
N LEU A 99 -8.09 7.58 -2.66
CA LEU A 99 -9.44 8.16 -2.71
C LEU A 99 -9.48 9.61 -2.21
N PHE A 100 -8.93 9.88 -1.04
CA PHE A 100 -8.96 11.21 -0.43
C PHE A 100 -7.92 12.16 -1.03
N GLN A 101 -6.77 11.67 -1.47
CA GLN A 101 -5.73 12.45 -2.14
C GLN A 101 -6.24 12.91 -3.51
N ARG A 102 -6.92 12.02 -4.22
CA ARG A 102 -7.58 12.32 -5.49
C ARG A 102 -8.49 13.54 -5.39
N HIS A 103 -9.31 13.61 -4.33
CA HIS A 103 -10.16 14.77 -4.05
C HIS A 103 -9.36 16.01 -3.63
N GLY A 104 -8.45 15.85 -2.67
CA GLY A 104 -7.70 16.96 -2.10
C GLY A 104 -6.80 17.67 -3.12
N LEU A 105 -6.15 16.90 -3.99
CA LEU A 105 -5.25 17.47 -5.00
C LEU A 105 -6.01 18.07 -6.20
N ALA A 106 -7.15 17.49 -6.61
CA ALA A 106 -7.94 18.01 -7.73
C ALA A 106 -8.44 19.43 -7.49
N HIS A 107 -8.74 19.77 -6.24
CA HIS A 107 -9.26 21.09 -5.87
C HIS A 107 -8.16 22.11 -5.52
N SER A 108 -6.88 21.74 -5.66
CA SER A 108 -5.78 22.69 -5.47
C SER A 108 -5.70 23.67 -6.63
N THR A 109 -5.70 24.96 -6.33
CA THR A 109 -5.55 26.03 -7.31
C THR A 109 -4.15 26.66 -7.31
N ALA A 110 -3.36 26.35 -6.26
CA ALA A 110 -2.00 26.85 -6.09
C ALA A 110 -1.13 25.81 -5.32
N PRO A 111 -0.41 24.94 -6.01
CA PRO A 111 -0.35 24.78 -7.47
C PRO A 111 -1.55 24.01 -8.04
N ARG A 112 -1.85 24.24 -9.31
CA ARG A 112 -2.71 23.36 -10.10
C ARG A 112 -1.95 22.08 -10.43
N VAL A 113 -2.55 20.93 -10.11
CA VAL A 113 -1.90 19.63 -10.18
C VAL A 113 -2.67 18.71 -11.12
N ARG A 114 -2.00 18.21 -12.18
CA ARG A 114 -2.49 17.00 -12.87
C ARG A 114 -2.13 15.80 -12.02
N GLN A 115 -3.05 14.89 -11.83
CA GLN A 115 -2.81 13.64 -11.12
C GLN A 115 -2.74 12.49 -12.12
N VAL A 116 -1.74 11.63 -11.96
CA VAL A 116 -1.59 10.35 -12.66
C VAL A 116 -1.66 9.25 -11.61
N LEU A 117 -2.64 8.37 -11.73
CA LEU A 117 -2.79 7.20 -10.88
C LEU A 117 -2.71 5.95 -11.75
N TYR A 118 -1.90 4.99 -11.38
CA TYR A 118 -1.84 3.72 -12.11
C TYR A 118 -1.88 2.54 -11.15
N ASP A 119 -2.30 1.40 -11.65
CA ASP A 119 -2.19 0.15 -10.92
C ASP A 119 -0.88 -0.54 -11.26
N HIS A 120 -0.12 -0.98 -10.25
CA HIS A 120 1.05 -1.84 -10.47
C HIS A 120 0.66 -3.08 -11.26
N ARG A 121 1.63 -3.65 -11.99
CA ARG A 121 1.45 -4.96 -12.64
C ARG A 121 0.87 -5.97 -11.66
N SER A 122 -0.04 -6.79 -12.10
CA SER A 122 -0.75 -7.81 -11.31
C SER A 122 -1.67 -7.28 -10.22
N HIS A 123 -1.89 -5.96 -10.11
CA HIS A 123 -2.79 -5.31 -9.18
C HIS A 123 -3.90 -4.56 -9.92
N GLY A 124 -5.02 -4.33 -9.22
CA GLY A 124 -6.14 -3.55 -9.73
C GLY A 124 -6.62 -4.00 -11.10
N ARG A 125 -6.55 -3.09 -12.08
CA ARG A 125 -6.95 -3.34 -13.48
C ARG A 125 -5.77 -3.60 -14.42
N SER A 126 -4.53 -3.60 -13.90
CA SER A 126 -3.35 -3.92 -14.70
C SER A 126 -3.22 -5.40 -15.02
N GLY A 127 -2.54 -5.69 -16.11
CA GLY A 127 -2.30 -7.04 -16.59
C GLY A 127 -1.46 -7.89 -15.65
N ARG A 128 -1.66 -9.20 -15.71
CA ARG A 128 -0.90 -10.14 -14.89
C ARG A 128 0.54 -10.27 -15.41
N SER A 129 1.46 -10.20 -14.49
CA SER A 129 2.91 -10.37 -14.71
C SER A 129 3.32 -11.85 -14.54
N PRO A 130 4.27 -12.37 -15.33
CA PRO A 130 4.98 -13.57 -14.98
C PRO A 130 5.71 -13.41 -13.63
N ARG A 131 5.82 -14.50 -12.87
CA ARG A 131 6.49 -14.49 -11.55
C ARG A 131 7.90 -13.87 -11.59
N ALA A 132 8.68 -14.20 -12.62
CA ALA A 132 10.05 -13.71 -12.77
C ALA A 132 10.13 -12.18 -12.90
N ALA A 133 9.03 -11.52 -13.31
CA ALA A 133 8.94 -10.08 -13.46
C ALA A 133 8.12 -9.41 -12.33
N CYS A 134 7.73 -10.16 -11.28
CA CYS A 134 7.17 -9.61 -10.04
C CYS A 134 8.29 -9.12 -9.12
N THR A 135 9.07 -8.12 -9.56
CA THR A 135 10.22 -7.57 -8.84
C THR A 135 10.10 -6.06 -8.67
N ILE A 136 10.76 -5.51 -7.63
CA ILE A 136 10.77 -4.06 -7.39
C ILE A 136 11.53 -3.34 -8.50
N GLU A 137 12.55 -3.96 -9.08
CA GLU A 137 13.27 -3.46 -10.27
C GLU A 137 12.31 -3.25 -11.42
N GLN A 138 11.46 -4.24 -11.70
CA GLN A 138 10.50 -4.15 -12.80
C GLN A 138 9.44 -3.09 -12.53
N LEU A 139 9.00 -2.92 -11.27
CA LEU A 139 8.08 -1.83 -10.91
C LEU A 139 8.72 -0.45 -11.16
N GLY A 140 10.03 -0.31 -10.95
CA GLY A 140 10.76 0.92 -11.30
C GLY A 140 10.74 1.21 -12.81
N ARG A 141 10.95 0.19 -13.67
CA ARG A 141 10.82 0.32 -15.13
C ARG A 141 9.39 0.63 -15.57
N ASP A 142 8.40 0.01 -14.93
CA ASP A 142 6.99 0.32 -15.17
C ASP A 142 6.68 1.79 -14.87
N LEU A 143 7.13 2.29 -13.72
CA LEU A 143 6.95 3.69 -13.35
C LEU A 143 7.63 4.62 -14.36
N HIS A 144 8.83 4.28 -14.83
CA HIS A 144 9.48 5.02 -15.92
C HIS A 144 8.59 5.10 -17.16
N THR A 145 8.04 3.96 -17.61
CA THR A 145 7.16 3.92 -18.80
C THR A 145 5.88 4.73 -18.58
N VAL A 146 5.29 4.67 -17.38
CA VAL A 146 4.12 5.50 -17.03
C VAL A 146 4.47 6.99 -17.09
N ILE A 147 5.61 7.43 -16.53
CA ILE A 147 6.04 8.83 -16.57
C ILE A 147 6.25 9.30 -18.01
N GLN A 148 6.93 8.50 -18.84
CA GLN A 148 7.19 8.84 -20.24
C GLN A 148 5.89 8.99 -21.06
N THR A 149 4.86 8.25 -20.71
CA THR A 149 3.57 8.25 -21.45
C THR A 149 2.61 9.31 -20.91
N ALA A 150 2.41 9.34 -19.58
CA ALA A 150 1.38 10.18 -18.95
C ALA A 150 1.88 11.60 -18.64
N ALA A 151 3.18 11.77 -18.48
CA ALA A 151 3.82 13.04 -18.21
C ALA A 151 5.08 13.20 -19.06
N PRO A 152 5.00 13.24 -20.41
CA PRO A 152 6.17 13.32 -21.29
C PRO A 152 6.98 14.61 -21.10
N GLU A 153 6.35 15.68 -20.63
CA GLU A 153 6.96 16.98 -20.42
C GLU A 153 6.59 17.56 -19.06
N GLY A 154 7.32 18.59 -18.64
CA GLY A 154 7.07 19.35 -17.42
C GLY A 154 7.54 18.67 -16.13
N PRO A 155 7.40 19.38 -15.00
CA PRO A 155 7.87 18.91 -13.70
C PRO A 155 6.95 17.82 -13.12
N VAL A 156 7.57 16.81 -12.49
CA VAL A 156 6.88 15.65 -11.90
C VAL A 156 7.19 15.56 -10.40
N VAL A 157 6.16 15.25 -9.62
CA VAL A 157 6.29 14.86 -8.21
C VAL A 157 5.80 13.43 -8.05
N LEU A 158 6.60 12.58 -7.43
CA LEU A 158 6.27 11.16 -7.17
C LEU A 158 5.78 11.00 -5.74
N ILE A 159 4.62 10.36 -5.56
CA ILE A 159 4.01 10.11 -4.25
C ILE A 159 3.83 8.61 -4.09
N GLY A 160 4.66 7.98 -3.25
CA GLY A 160 4.69 6.53 -3.10
C GLY A 160 4.34 6.05 -1.70
N HIS A 161 3.35 5.16 -1.61
CA HIS A 161 2.99 4.49 -0.37
C HIS A 161 3.59 3.08 -0.34
N SER A 162 4.28 2.73 0.75
CA SER A 162 4.79 1.37 0.99
C SER A 162 5.62 0.86 -0.21
N LEU A 163 5.19 -0.19 -0.93
CA LEU A 163 5.79 -0.68 -2.17
C LEU A 163 5.96 0.44 -3.21
N GLY A 164 5.04 1.41 -3.28
CA GLY A 164 5.16 2.57 -4.16
C GLY A 164 6.38 3.43 -3.88
N GLY A 165 6.75 3.59 -2.60
CA GLY A 165 8.00 4.25 -2.22
C GLY A 165 9.24 3.45 -2.63
N MET A 166 9.20 2.12 -2.51
CA MET A 166 10.27 1.23 -2.99
C MET A 166 10.40 1.29 -4.51
N THR A 167 9.28 1.44 -5.22
CA THR A 167 9.23 1.64 -6.68
C THR A 167 9.93 2.95 -7.09
N ILE A 168 9.71 4.05 -6.35
CA ILE A 168 10.42 5.32 -6.57
C ILE A 168 11.93 5.14 -6.40
N MET A 169 12.36 4.41 -5.37
CA MET A 169 13.78 4.14 -5.14
C MET A 169 14.38 3.27 -6.26
N ALA A 170 13.62 2.31 -6.80
CA ALA A 170 14.07 1.53 -7.95
C ALA A 170 14.15 2.38 -9.23
N LEU A 171 13.22 3.31 -9.43
CA LEU A 171 13.31 4.29 -10.52
C LEU A 171 14.59 5.14 -10.38
N ALA A 172 14.90 5.62 -9.18
CA ALA A 172 16.09 6.43 -8.94
C ALA A 172 17.41 5.66 -9.15
N GLU A 173 17.41 4.35 -8.89
CA GLU A 173 18.54 3.48 -9.13
C GLU A 173 18.80 3.26 -10.62
N HIS A 174 17.75 3.14 -11.43
CA HIS A 174 17.85 2.82 -12.86
C HIS A 174 17.85 4.04 -13.78
N TYR A 175 17.23 5.14 -13.37
CA TYR A 175 17.02 6.35 -14.16
C TYR A 175 17.35 7.62 -13.35
N PRO A 176 18.58 7.75 -12.80
CA PRO A 176 18.95 8.88 -11.94
C PRO A 176 18.86 10.24 -12.64
N GLU A 177 19.00 10.27 -13.99
CA GLU A 177 18.88 11.48 -14.80
C GLU A 177 17.50 12.14 -14.67
N LEU A 178 16.42 11.38 -14.47
CA LEU A 178 15.09 11.95 -14.29
C LEU A 178 14.99 12.86 -13.06
N PHE A 179 15.79 12.58 -12.04
CA PHE A 179 15.81 13.35 -10.78
C PHE A 179 16.66 14.61 -10.88
N LEU A 180 17.43 14.75 -11.94
CA LEU A 180 18.15 15.99 -12.27
C LEU A 180 17.26 16.96 -13.07
N ASP A 181 16.52 16.39 -14.04
CA ASP A 181 15.86 17.19 -15.08
C ASP A 181 14.37 17.41 -14.81
N ARG A 182 13.65 16.42 -14.30
CA ARG A 182 12.18 16.40 -14.31
C ARG A 182 11.52 16.16 -12.97
N ILE A 183 12.06 15.26 -12.13
CA ILE A 183 11.43 14.94 -10.84
C ILE A 183 11.86 15.99 -9.82
N CYS A 184 10.99 16.96 -9.58
CA CYS A 184 11.24 18.06 -8.65
C CYS A 184 10.90 17.73 -7.19
N GLY A 185 10.12 16.65 -6.94
CA GLY A 185 9.74 16.23 -5.59
C GLY A 185 9.41 14.76 -5.46
N VAL A 186 9.61 14.22 -4.25
CA VAL A 186 9.23 12.86 -3.86
C VAL A 186 8.54 12.87 -2.49
N ALA A 187 7.48 12.08 -2.34
CA ALA A 187 6.86 11.81 -1.06
C ALA A 187 6.87 10.31 -0.77
N PHE A 188 7.39 9.95 0.39
CA PHE A 188 7.46 8.58 0.92
C PHE A 188 6.50 8.42 2.08
N LEU A 189 5.47 7.59 1.91
CA LEU A 189 4.45 7.32 2.92
C LEU A 189 4.62 5.88 3.43
N ASN A 190 4.96 5.69 4.70
CA ASN A 190 5.11 4.38 5.34
C ASN A 190 5.88 3.39 4.46
N THR A 191 7.09 3.74 4.06
CA THR A 191 7.94 2.92 3.19
C THR A 191 9.31 2.65 3.83
N SER A 192 10.10 1.81 3.18
CA SER A 192 11.43 1.42 3.63
C SER A 192 12.42 1.43 2.48
N ALA A 193 13.66 1.80 2.74
CA ALA A 193 14.77 1.64 1.80
C ALA A 193 15.47 0.27 1.94
N GLY A 194 15.09 -0.54 2.93
CA GLY A 194 15.67 -1.87 3.17
C GLY A 194 15.41 -2.39 4.57
N ASP A 195 15.97 -3.55 4.88
CA ASP A 195 15.95 -4.16 6.22
C ASP A 195 14.57 -4.46 6.82
N ILE A 196 13.52 -4.61 6.01
CA ILE A 196 12.13 -4.84 6.46
C ILE A 196 12.04 -6.04 7.43
N GLY A 197 12.86 -7.07 7.24
CA GLY A 197 12.89 -8.25 8.10
C GLY A 197 13.57 -8.04 9.46
N ARG A 198 14.13 -6.85 9.76
CA ARG A 198 14.71 -6.53 11.08
C ARG A 198 13.68 -5.90 12.01
N SER A 199 12.79 -5.09 11.45
CA SER A 199 11.72 -4.43 12.18
C SER A 199 10.47 -4.42 11.30
N GLY A 200 9.39 -5.08 11.72
CA GLY A 200 8.17 -5.26 10.95
C GLY A 200 7.84 -6.73 10.68
N LEU A 201 7.64 -7.11 9.41
CA LEU A 201 7.29 -8.48 9.06
C LEU A 201 8.41 -9.48 9.39
N PRO A 202 8.13 -10.56 10.14
CA PRO A 202 9.14 -11.51 10.56
C PRO A 202 9.85 -12.19 9.38
N LYS A 203 11.19 -12.33 9.45
CA LYS A 203 12.01 -13.01 8.42
C LYS A 203 11.46 -14.35 7.94
N PRO A 204 10.90 -15.25 8.79
CA PRO A 204 10.32 -16.50 8.31
C PRO A 204 9.16 -16.29 7.34
N VAL A 205 8.37 -15.21 7.50
CA VAL A 205 7.26 -14.87 6.60
C VAL A 205 7.78 -14.41 5.24
N LEU A 206 8.89 -13.68 5.22
CA LEU A 206 9.55 -13.14 4.02
C LEU A 206 10.48 -14.17 3.33
N SER A 207 10.61 -15.38 3.88
CA SER A 207 11.54 -16.40 3.38
C SER A 207 10.90 -17.33 2.36
N ARG A 208 11.66 -17.71 1.30
CA ARG A 208 11.31 -18.81 0.39
C ARG A 208 11.02 -20.14 1.10
N ARG A 209 11.60 -20.34 2.30
CA ARG A 209 11.41 -21.53 3.13
C ARG A 209 10.23 -21.43 4.08
N ASN A 210 9.35 -20.43 3.91
CA ASN A 210 8.13 -20.31 4.71
C ASN A 210 7.28 -21.59 4.57
N PRO A 211 7.14 -22.42 5.64
CA PRO A 211 6.46 -23.70 5.55
C PRO A 211 4.95 -23.57 5.33
N VAL A 212 4.39 -22.39 5.59
CA VAL A 212 2.96 -22.11 5.38
C VAL A 212 2.64 -21.96 3.90
N MET A 213 3.61 -21.51 3.07
CA MET A 213 3.40 -21.21 1.66
C MET A 213 3.06 -22.43 0.79
N PRO A 214 3.77 -23.59 0.90
CA PRO A 214 3.39 -24.79 0.15
C PRO A 214 1.99 -25.29 0.55
N VAL A 215 1.67 -25.26 1.85
CA VAL A 215 0.36 -25.67 2.38
C VAL A 215 -0.75 -24.75 1.87
N ALA A 216 -0.55 -23.45 1.91
CA ALA A 216 -1.52 -22.48 1.43
C ALA A 216 -1.74 -22.60 -0.10
N ARG A 217 -0.66 -22.83 -0.88
CA ARG A 217 -0.77 -23.12 -2.33
C ARG A 217 -1.48 -24.44 -2.62
N GLN A 218 -1.29 -25.46 -1.79
CA GLN A 218 -1.99 -26.75 -1.90
C GLN A 218 -3.49 -26.56 -1.60
N LEU A 219 -3.84 -25.83 -0.54
CA LEU A 219 -5.23 -25.56 -0.14
C LEU A 219 -5.96 -24.70 -1.16
N SER A 220 -5.27 -23.75 -1.83
CA SER A 220 -5.89 -22.92 -2.88
C SER A 220 -6.28 -23.71 -4.14
N ARG A 221 -5.69 -24.88 -4.34
CA ARG A 221 -5.97 -25.81 -5.45
C ARG A 221 -7.02 -26.88 -5.12
N TRP A 222 -7.43 -26.96 -3.86
CA TRP A 222 -8.38 -27.97 -3.40
C TRP A 222 -9.80 -27.49 -3.62
N GLU A 223 -10.61 -28.22 -4.39
CA GLU A 223 -12.04 -27.96 -4.61
C GLU A 223 -12.91 -28.81 -3.67
N PRO A 224 -13.31 -28.32 -2.50
CA PRO A 224 -14.26 -28.99 -1.63
C PRO A 224 -15.71 -28.73 -2.06
N SER A 225 -16.64 -29.59 -1.64
CA SER A 225 -18.05 -29.50 -1.99
C SER A 225 -18.72 -28.16 -1.59
N ALA A 226 -19.63 -27.65 -2.43
CA ALA A 226 -20.19 -26.30 -2.39
C ALA A 226 -20.71 -25.79 -1.03
N ARG A 227 -21.33 -26.66 -0.21
CA ARG A 227 -21.92 -26.25 1.08
C ARG A 227 -20.91 -26.05 2.22
N VAL A 228 -19.76 -26.78 2.17
CA VAL A 228 -18.64 -26.59 3.12
C VAL A 228 -17.85 -25.36 2.72
N ILE A 229 -17.79 -25.07 1.41
CA ILE A 229 -17.13 -23.90 0.83
C ILE A 229 -17.77 -22.59 1.32
N ASP A 230 -19.11 -22.47 1.33
CA ASP A 230 -19.76 -21.19 1.62
C ASP A 230 -19.57 -20.76 3.09
N ARG A 231 -19.70 -21.69 4.03
CA ARG A 231 -19.42 -21.41 5.45
C ARG A 231 -17.93 -21.17 5.71
N GLY A 232 -17.06 -21.93 5.06
CA GLY A 232 -15.59 -21.74 5.14
C GLY A 232 -15.14 -20.43 4.49
N ARG A 233 -15.75 -20.03 3.37
CA ARG A 233 -15.48 -18.74 2.71
C ARG A 233 -15.93 -17.55 3.56
N GLU A 234 -17.07 -17.63 4.24
CA GLU A 234 -17.53 -16.56 5.09
C GLU A 234 -16.67 -16.42 6.35
N ALA A 235 -16.28 -17.53 6.96
CA ALA A 235 -15.33 -17.53 8.08
C ALA A 235 -13.95 -16.99 7.65
N GLY A 236 -13.46 -17.39 6.48
CA GLY A 236 -12.22 -16.87 5.88
C GLY A 236 -12.31 -15.38 5.57
N ARG A 237 -13.43 -14.91 5.04
CA ARG A 237 -13.65 -13.47 4.76
C ARG A 237 -13.55 -12.62 6.03
N ASN A 238 -14.23 -13.02 7.10
CA ASN A 238 -14.21 -12.26 8.34
C ASN A 238 -12.83 -12.28 9.02
N LEU A 239 -12.09 -13.38 8.89
CA LEU A 239 -10.70 -13.46 9.37
C LEU A 239 -9.79 -12.52 8.59
N ILE A 240 -9.84 -12.52 7.25
CA ILE A 240 -9.02 -11.64 6.42
C ILE A 240 -9.39 -10.18 6.69
N TRP A 241 -10.68 -9.85 6.83
CA TRP A 241 -11.13 -8.52 7.17
C TRP A 241 -10.60 -8.07 8.54
N SER A 242 -10.62 -8.94 9.55
CA SER A 242 -10.08 -8.64 10.89
C SER A 242 -8.57 -8.45 10.84
N LEU A 243 -7.86 -9.27 10.06
CA LEU A 243 -6.41 -9.11 9.85
C LEU A 243 -6.09 -7.82 9.08
N THR A 244 -6.87 -7.49 8.06
CA THR A 244 -6.76 -6.20 7.34
C THR A 244 -6.87 -5.03 8.32
N ARG A 245 -7.93 -5.03 9.17
CA ARG A 245 -8.09 -4.00 10.20
C ARG A 245 -6.90 -3.95 11.15
N ALA A 246 -6.49 -5.09 11.67
CA ALA A 246 -5.42 -5.16 12.66
C ALA A 246 -4.03 -4.79 12.13
N LEU A 247 -3.74 -5.05 10.86
CA LEU A 247 -2.41 -4.82 10.27
C LEU A 247 -2.31 -3.49 9.53
N SER A 248 -3.40 -3.04 8.90
CA SER A 248 -3.36 -1.85 8.05
C SER A 248 -3.70 -0.57 8.80
N PHE A 249 -4.48 -0.65 9.89
CA PHE A 249 -5.00 0.53 10.60
C PHE A 249 -4.41 0.64 12.00
N GLY A 250 -4.11 1.87 12.40
CA GLY A 250 -3.58 2.19 13.73
C GLY A 250 -4.67 2.60 14.72
N ASP A 251 -5.74 3.23 14.25
CA ASP A 251 -6.88 3.65 15.07
C ASP A 251 -7.83 2.47 15.33
N GLU A 252 -8.13 2.21 16.61
CA GLU A 252 -9.13 1.21 16.99
C GLU A 252 -10.56 1.63 16.63
N ALA A 253 -10.81 2.92 16.45
CA ALA A 253 -12.10 3.49 16.06
C ALA A 253 -12.23 3.71 14.55
N VAL A 254 -11.33 3.12 13.72
CA VAL A 254 -11.39 3.26 12.26
C VAL A 254 -12.76 2.90 11.71
N HIS A 255 -13.26 3.72 10.79
CA HIS A 255 -14.56 3.52 10.17
C HIS A 255 -14.58 2.20 9.36
N PRO A 256 -15.58 1.31 9.58
CA PRO A 256 -15.62 -0.01 8.93
C PRO A 256 -15.59 0.04 7.39
N ALA A 257 -16.11 1.10 6.76
CA ALA A 257 -16.09 1.26 5.32
C ALA A 257 -14.65 1.42 4.76
N LEU A 258 -13.74 2.04 5.51
CA LEU A 258 -12.32 2.11 5.13
C LEU A 258 -11.67 0.74 5.19
N VAL A 259 -11.98 -0.05 6.21
CA VAL A 259 -11.49 -1.43 6.32
C VAL A 259 -12.01 -2.29 5.17
N GLU A 260 -13.30 -2.13 4.81
CA GLU A 260 -13.90 -2.84 3.67
C GLU A 260 -13.24 -2.41 2.35
N LEU A 261 -12.96 -1.11 2.15
CA LEU A 261 -12.25 -0.61 0.98
C LEU A 261 -10.87 -1.29 0.82
N VAL A 262 -10.06 -1.32 1.89
CA VAL A 262 -8.74 -1.97 1.88
C VAL A 262 -8.86 -3.48 1.71
N TYR A 263 -9.81 -4.12 2.40
CA TYR A 263 -10.08 -5.54 2.24
C TYR A 263 -10.46 -5.91 0.80
N MET A 264 -11.28 -5.10 0.13
CA MET A 264 -11.66 -5.33 -1.26
C MET A 264 -10.48 -5.22 -2.23
N MET A 265 -9.54 -4.31 -1.97
CA MET A 265 -8.29 -4.21 -2.75
C MET A 265 -7.41 -5.45 -2.53
N ILE A 266 -7.17 -5.84 -1.27
CA ILE A 266 -6.38 -7.04 -0.92
C ILE A 266 -7.00 -8.29 -1.56
N ARG A 267 -8.33 -8.43 -1.50
CA ARG A 267 -9.04 -9.58 -2.08
C ARG A 267 -8.94 -9.65 -3.60
N ALA A 268 -8.82 -8.50 -4.27
CA ALA A 268 -8.66 -8.45 -5.73
C ALA A 268 -7.30 -8.97 -6.19
N THR A 269 -6.28 -8.91 -5.33
CA THR A 269 -4.95 -9.46 -5.60
C THR A 269 -4.94 -10.96 -5.32
N SER A 270 -4.57 -11.78 -6.32
CA SER A 270 -4.54 -13.24 -6.15
C SER A 270 -3.45 -13.66 -5.16
N PHE A 271 -3.69 -14.78 -4.46
CA PHE A 271 -2.72 -15.33 -3.49
C PHE A 271 -1.36 -15.65 -4.14
N GLU A 272 -1.35 -16.07 -5.40
CA GLU A 272 -0.10 -16.33 -6.15
C GLU A 272 0.72 -15.05 -6.29
N ILE A 273 0.09 -13.93 -6.66
CA ILE A 273 0.76 -12.62 -6.77
C ILE A 273 1.29 -12.16 -5.42
N MET A 274 0.50 -12.34 -4.34
CA MET A 274 0.97 -12.04 -3.00
C MET A 274 2.25 -12.82 -2.66
N THR A 275 2.33 -14.09 -3.05
CA THR A 275 3.54 -14.90 -2.79
C THR A 275 4.70 -14.53 -3.69
N ASP A 276 4.45 -14.10 -4.92
CA ASP A 276 5.48 -13.80 -5.89
C ASP A 276 6.27 -12.53 -5.53
N PHE A 277 5.60 -11.50 -5.00
CA PHE A 277 6.26 -10.28 -4.52
C PHE A 277 6.85 -10.40 -3.11
N LEU A 278 6.41 -11.36 -2.29
CA LEU A 278 6.81 -11.43 -0.87
C LEU A 278 8.32 -11.59 -0.69
N GLU A 279 8.98 -12.31 -1.60
CA GLU A 279 10.43 -12.52 -1.56
C GLU A 279 11.22 -11.23 -1.81
N GLU A 280 10.67 -10.31 -2.57
CA GLU A 280 11.30 -9.04 -2.91
C GLU A 280 11.48 -8.15 -1.67
N PHE A 281 10.52 -8.16 -0.75
CA PHE A 281 10.64 -7.40 0.50
C PHE A 281 11.82 -7.86 1.35
N GLY A 282 12.12 -9.18 1.34
CA GLY A 282 13.28 -9.73 2.07
C GLY A 282 14.64 -9.39 1.44
N ARG A 283 14.66 -9.02 0.16
CA ARG A 283 15.86 -8.66 -0.60
C ARG A 283 16.03 -7.16 -0.81
N HIS A 284 14.95 -6.41 -0.58
CA HIS A 284 14.92 -4.98 -0.79
C HIS A 284 16.01 -4.28 0.04
N ASN A 285 16.93 -3.60 -0.67
CA ASN A 285 17.97 -2.78 -0.09
C ASN A 285 18.38 -1.71 -1.12
N ARG A 286 17.83 -0.51 -0.99
CA ARG A 286 18.03 0.63 -1.89
C ARG A 286 18.46 1.90 -1.16
N TYR A 287 19.16 1.75 -0.05
CA TYR A 287 19.73 2.90 0.66
C TYR A 287 20.67 3.73 -0.25
N ALA A 288 21.44 3.07 -1.13
CA ALA A 288 22.34 3.76 -2.07
C ALA A 288 21.56 4.61 -3.11
N ALA A 289 20.38 4.15 -3.54
CA ALA A 289 19.53 4.87 -4.50
C ALA A 289 19.03 6.23 -3.98
N LEU A 290 18.93 6.39 -2.66
CA LEU A 290 18.52 7.66 -2.04
C LEU A 290 19.49 8.81 -2.36
N ALA A 291 20.75 8.52 -2.67
CA ALA A 291 21.71 9.55 -3.09
C ALA A 291 21.28 10.25 -4.38
N GLY A 292 20.59 9.57 -5.29
CA GLY A 292 20.06 10.14 -6.54
C GLY A 292 18.89 11.11 -6.32
N LEU A 293 18.27 11.08 -5.15
CA LEU A 293 17.09 11.92 -4.82
C LEU A 293 17.44 13.30 -4.26
N LYS A 294 18.73 13.61 -4.05
CA LYS A 294 19.18 14.86 -3.40
C LYS A 294 18.77 16.14 -4.13
N HIS A 295 18.46 16.05 -5.42
CA HIS A 295 18.05 17.20 -6.24
C HIS A 295 16.52 17.44 -6.18
N ALA A 296 15.76 16.47 -5.70
CA ALA A 296 14.31 16.59 -5.52
C ALA A 296 13.97 17.02 -4.09
N LYS A 297 12.93 17.81 -3.92
CA LYS A 297 12.33 18.06 -2.60
C LYS A 297 11.79 16.74 -2.06
N ALA A 298 12.13 16.37 -0.82
CA ALA A 298 11.71 15.11 -0.23
C ALA A 298 10.79 15.35 0.99
N LEU A 299 9.67 14.62 1.01
CA LEU A 299 8.75 14.52 2.14
C LEU A 299 8.70 13.06 2.58
N ILE A 300 8.84 12.81 3.87
CA ILE A 300 8.78 11.48 4.47
C ILE A 300 7.68 11.50 5.53
N LEU A 301 6.60 10.77 5.30
CA LEU A 301 5.51 10.60 6.24
C LEU A 301 5.57 9.21 6.86
N GLY A 302 5.59 9.14 8.17
CA GLY A 302 5.62 7.90 8.93
C GLY A 302 4.71 7.95 10.15
N THR A 303 4.40 6.79 10.72
CA THR A 303 3.60 6.66 11.92
C THR A 303 4.11 5.52 12.80
N ASP A 304 3.99 5.67 14.11
CA ASP A 304 4.34 4.63 15.09
C ASP A 304 3.27 3.52 15.20
N GLY A 305 2.06 3.76 14.70
CA GLY A 305 1.01 2.75 14.64
C GLY A 305 1.15 1.75 13.48
N ASP A 306 2.11 1.93 12.57
CA ASP A 306 2.36 0.99 11.48
C ASP A 306 3.02 -0.30 11.99
N ARG A 307 2.29 -1.41 11.87
CA ARG A 307 2.73 -2.75 12.28
C ARG A 307 3.50 -3.50 11.21
N MET A 308 3.50 -3.00 9.97
CA MET A 308 4.17 -3.62 8.82
C MET A 308 5.52 -2.96 8.53
N ILE A 309 5.55 -1.63 8.47
CA ILE A 309 6.77 -0.83 8.26
C ILE A 309 6.86 0.20 9.39
N GLN A 310 7.67 -0.13 10.41
CA GLN A 310 7.80 0.71 11.60
C GLN A 310 8.44 2.06 11.27
N TYR A 311 8.11 3.08 12.06
CA TYR A 311 8.58 4.47 11.90
C TYR A 311 10.10 4.62 11.72
N GLN A 312 10.87 3.71 12.32
CA GLN A 312 12.34 3.66 12.20
C GLN A 312 12.83 3.56 10.74
N HIS A 313 12.03 3.00 9.82
CA HIS A 313 12.35 2.98 8.40
C HIS A 313 12.28 4.37 7.77
N CYS A 314 11.32 5.19 8.19
CA CYS A 314 11.20 6.60 7.78
C CYS A 314 12.40 7.41 8.31
N GLU A 315 12.78 7.20 9.58
CA GLU A 315 13.98 7.81 10.15
C GLU A 315 15.28 7.40 9.42
N ALA A 316 15.37 6.14 9.00
CA ALA A 316 16.53 5.66 8.25
C ALA A 316 16.63 6.32 6.85
N ILE A 317 15.51 6.56 6.17
CA ILE A 317 15.46 7.32 4.92
C ILE A 317 15.86 8.78 5.17
N ALA A 318 15.30 9.41 6.21
CA ALA A 318 15.58 10.82 6.55
C ALA A 318 17.06 11.07 6.89
N LYS A 319 17.74 10.12 7.52
CA LYS A 319 19.20 10.21 7.78
C LYS A 319 20.03 10.32 6.51
N LEU A 320 19.56 9.76 5.40
CA LEU A 320 20.25 9.79 4.09
C LEU A 320 19.75 10.92 3.19
N LEU A 321 18.63 11.54 3.55
CA LEU A 321 18.06 12.72 2.90
C LEU A 321 17.90 13.83 3.95
N PRO A 322 18.98 14.47 4.38
CA PRO A 322 18.96 15.42 5.51
C PRO A 322 18.12 16.67 5.25
N ASP A 323 17.87 17.00 3.99
CA ASP A 323 17.02 18.14 3.58
C ASP A 323 15.54 17.74 3.43
N ALA A 324 15.17 16.49 3.74
CA ALA A 324 13.80 16.02 3.66
C ALA A 324 12.97 16.50 4.87
N ASP A 325 11.72 16.86 4.61
CA ASP A 325 10.71 17.07 5.66
C ASP A 325 10.29 15.70 6.22
N LEU A 326 10.78 15.31 7.41
CA LEU A 326 10.30 14.11 8.13
C LEU A 326 9.14 14.50 9.04
N VAL A 327 7.97 13.89 8.82
CA VAL A 327 6.75 14.18 9.56
C VAL A 327 6.16 12.92 10.15
N HIS A 328 5.83 12.99 11.45
CA HIS A 328 5.07 11.95 12.14
C HIS A 328 3.57 12.22 12.02
N ILE A 329 2.82 11.24 11.50
CA ILE A 329 1.35 11.28 11.38
C ILE A 329 0.75 10.52 12.57
N PRO A 330 0.10 11.21 13.53
CA PRO A 330 -0.43 10.56 14.71
C PRO A 330 -1.69 9.72 14.42
N ALA A 331 -2.02 8.81 15.33
CA ALA A 331 -3.27 8.04 15.36
C ALA A 331 -3.58 7.39 14.00
N SER A 332 -2.59 6.77 13.38
CA SER A 332 -2.75 6.06 12.10
C SER A 332 -1.83 4.86 12.01
N GLY A 333 -2.15 3.94 11.10
CA GLY A 333 -1.36 2.76 10.79
C GLY A 333 -0.76 2.82 9.39
N HIS A 334 -0.63 1.65 8.76
CA HIS A 334 0.03 1.53 7.47
C HIS A 334 -0.62 2.34 6.35
N VAL A 335 -1.94 2.48 6.36
CA VAL A 335 -2.71 3.22 5.34
C VAL A 335 -3.09 4.63 5.82
N MET A 336 -2.11 5.39 6.34
CA MET A 336 -2.31 6.72 6.90
C MET A 336 -3.08 7.67 5.99
N MET A 337 -2.93 7.53 4.67
CA MET A 337 -3.60 8.37 3.67
C MET A 337 -5.13 8.16 3.66
N LEU A 338 -5.62 7.05 4.23
CA LEU A 338 -7.05 6.79 4.44
C LEU A 338 -7.51 7.17 5.84
N GLU A 339 -6.63 7.06 6.87
CA GLU A 339 -6.97 7.33 8.27
C GLU A 339 -6.89 8.83 8.63
N GLN A 340 -5.85 9.51 8.12
CA GLN A 340 -5.57 10.93 8.37
C GLN A 340 -5.50 11.74 7.06
N PRO A 341 -6.54 11.66 6.19
CA PRO A 341 -6.46 12.20 4.83
C PRO A 341 -6.23 13.69 4.79
N LYS A 342 -6.79 14.47 5.72
CA LYS A 342 -6.64 15.93 5.77
C LYS A 342 -5.18 16.30 6.04
N LEU A 343 -4.57 15.67 7.05
CA LEU A 343 -3.20 15.95 7.43
C LEU A 343 -2.22 15.50 6.35
N VAL A 344 -2.43 14.32 5.77
CA VAL A 344 -1.61 13.84 4.64
C VAL A 344 -1.72 14.78 3.45
N ASN A 345 -2.94 15.21 3.08
CA ASN A 345 -3.14 16.16 1.97
C ASN A 345 -2.48 17.51 2.23
N GLU A 346 -2.52 18.02 3.47
CA GLU A 346 -1.84 19.28 3.85
C GLU A 346 -0.32 19.19 3.57
N HIS A 347 0.33 18.12 4.01
CA HIS A 347 1.76 17.93 3.77
C HIS A 347 2.09 17.71 2.30
N LEU A 348 1.26 16.96 1.57
CA LEU A 348 1.44 16.77 0.13
C LEU A 348 1.29 18.09 -0.62
N LEU A 349 0.28 18.90 -0.32
CA LEU A 349 0.08 20.21 -0.95
C LEU A 349 1.21 21.17 -0.65
N LYS A 350 1.78 21.12 0.58
CA LYS A 350 3.00 21.89 0.93
C LYS A 350 4.18 21.47 0.04
N LEU A 351 4.45 20.17 -0.11
CA LEU A 351 5.50 19.68 -1.00
C LEU A 351 5.27 20.15 -2.45
N LEU A 352 4.07 19.97 -2.97
CA LEU A 352 3.70 20.36 -4.34
C LEU A 352 3.92 21.86 -4.55
N SER A 353 3.55 22.70 -3.57
CA SER A 353 3.78 24.15 -3.63
C SER A 353 5.28 24.50 -3.61
N GLN A 354 6.06 23.84 -2.80
CA GLN A 354 7.53 24.01 -2.77
C GLN A 354 8.16 23.63 -4.12
N CYS A 355 7.69 22.53 -4.74
CA CYS A 355 8.16 22.10 -6.06
C CYS A 355 7.80 23.11 -7.16
N ALA A 356 6.53 23.57 -7.21
CA ALA A 356 6.08 24.55 -8.21
C ALA A 356 6.87 25.86 -8.10
N ASN A 357 7.10 26.37 -6.89
CA ASN A 357 7.88 27.57 -6.65
C ASN A 357 9.34 27.40 -7.08
N ALA A 358 9.95 26.25 -6.81
CA ALA A 358 11.34 25.98 -7.21
C ALA A 358 11.49 25.91 -8.74
N VAL A 359 10.51 25.32 -9.44
CA VAL A 359 10.49 25.29 -10.91
C VAL A 359 10.35 26.69 -11.48
N ALA A 360 9.36 27.47 -11.04
CA ALA A 360 9.15 28.85 -11.50
C ALA A 360 10.39 29.75 -11.29
N SER A 361 11.10 29.57 -10.16
CA SER A 361 12.34 30.31 -9.89
C SER A 361 13.48 29.95 -10.85
N ARG A 362 13.58 28.67 -11.25
CA ARG A 362 14.59 28.23 -12.25
C ARG A 362 14.30 28.79 -13.64
N GLU A 363 13.02 28.79 -14.06
CA GLU A 363 12.60 29.34 -15.36
C GLU A 363 12.85 30.86 -15.46
N GLN A 364 12.72 31.61 -14.35
CA GLN A 364 13.02 33.05 -14.32
C GLN A 364 14.52 33.34 -14.34
N SER A 365 15.37 32.37 -14.04
CA SER A 365 16.83 32.53 -13.94
C SER A 365 17.58 32.03 -15.20
N ALA A 366 16.88 31.33 -16.11
CA ALA A 366 17.38 30.79 -17.36
C ALA A 366 17.09 31.72 -18.55
#